data_f39e81fe9e4b3dbf99277b52846dfb40
#
_entry.id   f39e81fe9e4b3dbf99277b52846dfb40
#
_cell.length_a   1.000
_cell.length_b   1.000
_cell.length_c   1.000
_cell.angle_alpha   90.00
_cell.angle_beta   90.00
_cell.angle_gamma   90.00
#
_symmetry.space_group_name_H-M   'P 1'
#
loop_
_entity.id
_entity.type
_entity.pdbx_description
1 polymer ?
#
loop_
_entity_poly.entity_id
_entity_poly.type
_entity_poly.pdbx_seq_one_letter_code
_entity_poly.pdbx_strand_id
1 'polypeptide(L)'
;QADLGQLLRAAGELPTGGPRFDPDDPAFLPPGDMPSRIQRALDAVGERVPDSPAGIVRCILDSLADTFAARVADAARLSGLRIDVIHIVGGGSQNELLCQLVADAAGTSVVAGPVEATALGNLLVQARTHGVLTGDLWSLRSELRAAVSTRRYEPR
;
A
#
# COMPACT_ATOMS: atom_id res chain seq x y z
N GLN A 1 -3.30 3.64 -25.26
CA GLN A 1 -3.36 3.76 -23.78
C GLN A 1 -2.41 2.70 -23.22
N ALA A 2 -1.42 3.11 -22.43
CA ALA A 2 -0.48 2.13 -21.84
C ALA A 2 -1.26 1.26 -20.83
N ASP A 3 -1.03 -0.06 -20.90
CA ASP A 3 -1.59 -1.01 -19.92
C ASP A 3 -0.92 -0.78 -18.55
N LEU A 4 -1.73 -0.73 -17.49
CA LEU A 4 -1.24 -0.50 -16.12
C LEU A 4 -0.19 -1.56 -15.73
N GLY A 5 -0.39 -2.82 -16.11
CA GLY A 5 0.58 -3.88 -15.82
C GLY A 5 1.93 -3.67 -16.49
N GLN A 6 1.94 -3.12 -17.71
CA GLN A 6 3.18 -2.77 -18.40
C GLN A 6 3.89 -1.59 -17.71
N LEU A 7 3.14 -0.58 -17.28
CA LEU A 7 3.69 0.57 -16.56
C LEU A 7 4.30 0.16 -15.22
N LEU A 8 3.63 -0.71 -14.46
CA LEU A 8 4.13 -1.20 -13.18
C LEU A 8 5.41 -2.04 -13.35
N ARG A 9 5.48 -2.89 -14.39
CA ARG A 9 6.71 -3.64 -14.70
C ARG A 9 7.86 -2.69 -15.05
N ALA A 10 7.62 -1.75 -15.98
CA ALA A 10 8.63 -0.77 -16.36
C ALA A 10 9.07 0.12 -15.18
N ALA A 11 8.15 0.50 -14.29
CA ALA A 11 8.48 1.22 -13.07
C ALA A 11 9.34 0.39 -12.11
N GLY A 12 9.12 -0.94 -12.04
CA GLY A 12 9.91 -1.85 -11.23
C GLY A 12 11.36 -2.01 -11.69
N GLU A 13 11.63 -1.80 -12.98
CA GLU A 13 12.97 -1.86 -13.57
C GLU A 13 13.80 -0.57 -13.35
N LEU A 14 13.16 0.52 -12.93
CA LEU A 14 13.85 1.79 -12.67
C LEU A 14 14.66 1.72 -11.36
N PRO A 15 15.82 2.42 -11.31
CA PRO A 15 16.64 2.47 -10.11
C PRO A 15 15.87 3.09 -8.92
N THR A 16 16.31 2.75 -7.72
CA THR A 16 15.86 3.37 -6.47
C THR A 16 16.42 4.80 -6.34
N GLY A 17 15.84 5.60 -5.43
CA GLY A 17 16.35 6.95 -5.15
C GLY A 17 15.88 8.02 -6.14
N GLY A 18 14.80 7.77 -6.88
CA GLY A 18 14.14 8.78 -7.71
C GLY A 18 13.45 9.88 -6.89
N PRO A 19 12.84 10.87 -7.57
CA PRO A 19 12.18 12.02 -6.92
C PRO A 19 11.01 11.59 -6.03
N ARG A 20 10.72 12.41 -5.01
CA ARG A 20 9.66 12.19 -4.01
C ARG A 20 8.82 13.45 -3.84
N PHE A 21 7.56 13.27 -3.54
CA PHE A 21 6.65 14.31 -3.10
C PHE A 21 5.84 13.80 -1.89
N ASP A 22 5.17 14.70 -1.19
CA ASP A 22 4.30 14.34 -0.07
C ASP A 22 2.89 13.97 -0.59
N PRO A 23 2.48 12.69 -0.58
CA PRO A 23 1.14 12.29 -1.02
C PRO A 23 0.01 12.76 -0.08
N ASP A 24 0.33 13.15 1.16
CA ASP A 24 -0.61 13.67 2.14
C ASP A 24 -0.90 15.18 1.95
N ASP A 25 -0.24 15.84 0.98
CA ASP A 25 -0.50 17.25 0.68
C ASP A 25 -1.98 17.45 0.28
N PRO A 26 -2.71 18.38 0.92
CA PRO A 26 -4.09 18.72 0.57
C PRO A 26 -4.33 19.06 -0.90
N ALA A 27 -3.29 19.46 -1.64
CA ALA A 27 -3.35 19.69 -3.08
C ALA A 27 -3.80 18.45 -3.87
N PHE A 28 -3.65 17.23 -3.32
CA PHE A 28 -4.06 15.99 -3.97
C PHE A 28 -5.51 15.57 -3.68
N LEU A 29 -6.21 16.21 -2.74
CA LEU A 29 -7.60 15.89 -2.39
C LEU A 29 -8.62 16.16 -3.50
N PRO A 30 -8.58 17.30 -4.23
CA PRO A 30 -9.56 17.54 -5.29
C PRO A 30 -9.35 16.59 -6.48
N PRO A 31 -10.41 16.14 -7.17
CA PRO A 31 -10.27 15.29 -8.35
C PRO A 31 -9.68 16.04 -9.55
N GLY A 32 -9.11 15.28 -10.50
CA GLY A 32 -8.64 15.79 -11.81
C GLY A 32 -7.20 16.33 -11.80
N ASP A 33 -6.61 16.31 -12.99
CA ASP A 33 -5.28 16.83 -13.32
C ASP A 33 -4.15 16.42 -12.37
N MET A 34 -4.15 15.15 -11.97
CA MET A 34 -3.15 14.60 -11.07
C MET A 34 -1.71 14.74 -11.60
N PRO A 35 -1.43 14.53 -12.90
CA PRO A 35 -0.07 14.71 -13.42
C PRO A 35 0.50 16.10 -13.18
N SER A 36 -0.26 17.16 -13.47
CA SER A 36 0.20 18.54 -13.23
C SER A 36 0.35 18.88 -11.75
N ARG A 37 -0.41 18.23 -10.87
CA ARG A 37 -0.26 18.40 -9.42
C ARG A 37 1.02 17.77 -8.92
N ILE A 38 1.33 16.54 -9.37
CA ILE A 38 2.59 15.86 -9.05
C ILE A 38 3.77 16.70 -9.54
N GLN A 39 3.69 17.21 -10.77
CA GLN A 39 4.73 18.08 -11.31
C GLN A 39 4.97 19.30 -10.40
N ARG A 40 3.91 20.04 -10.05
CA ARG A 40 4.03 21.21 -9.16
C ARG A 40 4.56 20.85 -7.76
N ALA A 41 4.17 19.69 -7.23
CA ALA A 41 4.68 19.25 -5.93
C ALA A 41 6.17 18.93 -5.99
N LEU A 42 6.64 18.29 -7.06
CA LEU A 42 8.07 18.03 -7.28
C LEU A 42 8.86 19.33 -7.49
N ASP A 43 8.35 20.24 -8.32
CA ASP A 43 8.97 21.56 -8.56
C ASP A 43 9.10 22.35 -7.24
N ALA A 44 8.09 22.28 -6.38
CA ALA A 44 8.09 23.01 -5.10
C ALA A 44 9.17 22.53 -4.12
N VAL A 45 9.57 21.26 -4.20
CA VAL A 45 10.66 20.71 -3.38
C VAL A 45 12.00 20.62 -4.12
N GLY A 46 12.06 21.17 -5.35
CA GLY A 46 13.29 21.19 -6.17
C GLY A 46 13.67 19.83 -6.76
N GLU A 47 12.73 18.92 -6.82
CA GLU A 47 12.93 17.57 -7.40
C GLU A 47 12.67 17.59 -8.89
N ARG A 48 13.41 16.74 -9.63
CA ARG A 48 13.23 16.61 -11.07
C ARG A 48 11.98 15.80 -11.42
N VAL A 49 11.11 16.36 -12.25
CA VAL A 49 9.95 15.63 -12.78
C VAL A 49 10.42 14.49 -13.69
N PRO A 50 9.95 13.25 -13.49
CA PRO A 50 10.30 12.13 -14.36
C PRO A 50 9.81 12.33 -15.79
N ASP A 51 10.65 12.01 -16.77
CA ASP A 51 10.40 12.24 -18.21
C ASP A 51 9.50 11.16 -18.84
N SER A 52 9.20 10.07 -18.11
CA SER A 52 8.43 8.94 -18.65
C SER A 52 7.23 8.58 -17.76
N PRO A 53 6.16 8.02 -18.34
CA PRO A 53 5.03 7.52 -17.56
C PRO A 53 5.43 6.49 -16.51
N ALA A 54 6.37 5.59 -16.81
CA ALA A 54 6.89 4.63 -15.85
C ALA A 54 7.64 5.32 -14.69
N GLY A 55 8.39 6.38 -14.99
CA GLY A 55 9.08 7.20 -14.00
C GLY A 55 8.10 7.92 -13.07
N ILE A 56 7.00 8.46 -13.60
CA ILE A 56 5.93 9.07 -12.79
C ILE A 56 5.28 8.03 -11.89
N VAL A 57 4.95 6.85 -12.43
CA VAL A 57 4.39 5.73 -11.63
C VAL A 57 5.36 5.32 -10.52
N ARG A 58 6.66 5.20 -10.83
CA ARG A 58 7.67 4.87 -9.83
C ARG A 58 7.76 5.94 -8.75
N CYS A 59 7.79 7.21 -9.11
CA CYS A 59 7.79 8.34 -8.17
C CYS A 59 6.58 8.29 -7.24
N ILE A 60 5.37 8.02 -7.76
CA ILE A 60 4.16 7.87 -6.96
C ILE A 60 4.29 6.72 -5.95
N LEU A 61 4.70 5.54 -6.43
CA LEU A 61 4.78 4.34 -5.58
C LEU A 61 5.86 4.48 -4.50
N ASP A 62 6.99 5.06 -4.84
CA ASP A 62 8.07 5.33 -3.90
C ASP A 62 7.61 6.35 -2.83
N SER A 63 6.92 7.44 -3.23
CA SER A 63 6.40 8.46 -2.30
C SER A 63 5.35 7.87 -1.36
N LEU A 64 4.46 7.00 -1.87
CA LEU A 64 3.49 6.28 -1.05
C LEU A 64 4.17 5.31 -0.07
N ALA A 65 5.20 4.59 -0.51
CA ALA A 65 5.92 3.64 0.33
C ALA A 65 6.62 4.34 1.51
N ASP A 66 7.28 5.48 1.24
CA ASP A 66 7.92 6.28 2.27
C ASP A 66 6.90 6.84 3.28
N THR A 67 5.75 7.33 2.78
CA THR A 67 4.66 7.81 3.63
C THR A 67 4.09 6.71 4.50
N PHE A 68 3.83 5.51 3.96
CA PHE A 68 3.36 4.37 4.74
C PHE A 68 4.37 3.94 5.79
N ALA A 69 5.65 3.88 5.45
CA ALA A 69 6.72 3.58 6.39
C ALA A 69 6.77 4.59 7.55
N ALA A 70 6.65 5.89 7.25
CA ALA A 70 6.59 6.95 8.26
C ALA A 70 5.37 6.78 9.18
N ARG A 71 4.18 6.48 8.64
CA ARG A 71 2.97 6.25 9.44
C ARG A 71 3.08 5.01 10.33
N VAL A 72 3.73 3.94 9.84
CA VAL A 72 4.02 2.73 10.64
C VAL A 72 4.98 3.05 11.78
N ALA A 73 6.04 3.84 11.52
CA ALA A 73 6.96 4.30 12.55
C ALA A 73 6.27 5.18 13.61
N ASP A 74 5.40 6.10 13.18
CA ASP A 74 4.58 6.91 14.09
C ASP A 74 3.65 6.05 14.95
N ALA A 75 2.99 5.06 14.37
CA ALA A 75 2.13 4.14 15.10
C ALA A 75 2.91 3.34 16.16
N ALA A 76 4.09 2.84 15.81
CA ALA A 76 4.97 2.14 16.75
C ALA A 76 5.39 3.06 17.90
N ARG A 77 5.81 4.28 17.59
CA ARG A 77 6.24 5.28 18.58
C ARG A 77 5.09 5.67 19.53
N LEU A 78 3.90 5.91 18.99
CA LEU A 78 2.74 6.35 19.79
C LEU A 78 2.16 5.22 20.65
N SER A 79 2.17 3.99 20.15
CA SER A 79 1.64 2.83 20.90
C SER A 79 2.66 2.21 21.85
N GLY A 80 3.95 2.46 21.68
CA GLY A 80 5.02 1.77 22.38
C GLY A 80 5.18 0.30 21.97
N LEU A 81 4.50 -0.15 20.91
CA LEU A 81 4.53 -1.52 20.44
C LEU A 81 5.52 -1.68 19.29
N ARG A 82 6.21 -2.83 19.26
CA ARG A 82 6.98 -3.24 18.10
C ARG A 82 6.02 -3.75 17.02
N ILE A 83 6.21 -3.27 15.79
CA ILE A 83 5.43 -3.72 14.63
C ILE A 83 6.28 -4.74 13.88
N ASP A 84 5.86 -6.00 13.88
CA ASP A 84 6.56 -7.11 13.24
C ASP A 84 6.08 -7.38 11.82
N VAL A 85 4.87 -6.90 11.47
CA VAL A 85 4.27 -7.12 10.16
C VAL A 85 3.30 -5.99 9.79
N ILE A 86 3.30 -5.61 8.51
CA ILE A 86 2.36 -4.66 7.93
C ILE A 86 1.37 -5.44 7.07
N HIS A 87 0.06 -5.27 7.30
CA HIS A 87 -0.96 -5.87 6.44
C HIS A 87 -1.48 -4.84 5.45
N ILE A 88 -1.30 -5.11 4.14
CA ILE A 88 -1.91 -4.34 3.05
C ILE A 88 -3.10 -5.11 2.52
N VAL A 89 -4.30 -4.54 2.61
CA VAL A 89 -5.56 -5.14 2.17
C VAL A 89 -6.25 -4.28 1.13
N GLY A 90 -7.29 -4.81 0.49
CA GLY A 90 -7.99 -4.08 -0.56
C GLY A 90 -7.22 -4.06 -1.89
N GLY A 91 -7.59 -3.17 -2.80
CA GLY A 91 -6.99 -3.10 -4.14
C GLY A 91 -5.47 -2.88 -4.16
N GLY A 92 -4.94 -2.15 -3.18
CA GLY A 92 -3.49 -1.90 -3.05
C GLY A 92 -2.67 -3.17 -2.86
N SER A 93 -3.26 -4.23 -2.27
CA SER A 93 -2.58 -5.52 -2.08
C SER A 93 -2.27 -6.25 -3.38
N GLN A 94 -2.90 -5.87 -4.49
CA GLN A 94 -2.64 -6.42 -5.82
C GLN A 94 -1.42 -5.78 -6.50
N ASN A 95 -0.94 -4.65 -6.00
CA ASN A 95 0.25 -3.99 -6.53
C ASN A 95 1.51 -4.55 -5.85
N GLU A 96 2.10 -5.58 -6.47
CA GLU A 96 3.28 -6.27 -5.95
C GLU A 96 4.47 -5.31 -5.76
N LEU A 97 4.66 -4.37 -6.70
CA LEU A 97 5.73 -3.38 -6.60
C LEU A 97 5.53 -2.48 -5.37
N LEU A 98 4.32 -1.96 -5.15
CA LEU A 98 4.02 -1.16 -3.95
C LEU A 98 4.26 -1.95 -2.67
N CYS A 99 3.78 -3.20 -2.61
CA CYS A 99 3.96 -4.05 -1.43
C CYS A 99 5.45 -4.28 -1.10
N GLN A 100 6.27 -4.51 -2.13
CA GLN A 100 7.72 -4.65 -1.93
C GLN A 100 8.36 -3.33 -1.50
N LEU A 101 8.02 -2.21 -2.14
CA LEU A 101 8.57 -0.90 -1.78
C LEU A 101 8.21 -0.49 -0.35
N VAL A 102 7.00 -0.82 0.11
CA VAL A 102 6.60 -0.59 1.52
C VAL A 102 7.42 -1.46 2.47
N ALA A 103 7.66 -2.73 2.14
CA ALA A 103 8.49 -3.60 2.95
C ALA A 103 9.93 -3.05 3.06
N ASP A 104 10.49 -2.64 1.91
CA ASP A 104 11.85 -2.09 1.84
C ASP A 104 11.97 -0.78 2.63
N ALA A 105 11.02 0.15 2.45
CA ALA A 105 11.02 1.45 3.12
C ALA A 105 10.79 1.34 4.64
N ALA A 106 9.91 0.44 5.08
CA ALA A 106 9.61 0.25 6.49
C ALA A 106 10.60 -0.67 7.22
N GLY A 107 11.47 -1.40 6.50
CA GLY A 107 12.31 -2.45 7.09
C GLY A 107 11.52 -3.54 7.80
N THR A 108 10.26 -3.77 7.37
CA THR A 108 9.30 -4.65 8.06
C THR A 108 8.56 -5.48 7.02
N SER A 109 8.35 -6.77 7.30
CA SER A 109 7.60 -7.65 6.40
C SER A 109 6.21 -7.12 6.09
N VAL A 110 5.79 -7.21 4.83
CA VAL A 110 4.44 -6.90 4.37
C VAL A 110 3.70 -8.19 4.02
N VAL A 111 2.47 -8.32 4.49
CA VAL A 111 1.53 -9.36 4.10
C VAL A 111 0.40 -8.72 3.31
N ALA A 112 0.31 -9.04 2.02
CA ALA A 112 -0.68 -8.49 1.10
C ALA A 112 -1.89 -9.43 0.94
N GLY A 113 -3.08 -8.86 1.01
CA GLY A 113 -4.38 -9.57 0.91
C GLY A 113 -5.06 -9.80 2.25
N PRO A 114 -6.34 -10.20 2.20
CA PRO A 114 -7.15 -10.36 0.99
C PRO A 114 -7.58 -9.03 0.36
N VAL A 115 -7.92 -9.08 -0.94
CA VAL A 115 -8.40 -7.90 -1.68
C VAL A 115 -9.72 -7.41 -1.12
N GLU A 116 -10.65 -8.32 -0.84
CA GLU A 116 -12.00 -8.04 -0.34
C GLU A 116 -12.11 -8.16 1.20
N ALA A 117 -11.10 -7.68 1.94
CA ALA A 117 -11.03 -7.84 3.39
C ALA A 117 -12.26 -7.31 4.12
N THR A 118 -12.78 -6.13 3.72
CA THR A 118 -13.93 -5.50 4.34
C THR A 118 -15.21 -6.30 4.12
N ALA A 119 -15.44 -6.76 2.88
CA ALA A 119 -16.61 -7.57 2.52
C ALA A 119 -16.58 -8.91 3.27
N LEU A 120 -15.43 -9.57 3.31
CA LEU A 120 -15.22 -10.82 4.03
C LEU A 120 -15.45 -10.64 5.54
N GLY A 121 -14.93 -9.57 6.13
CA GLY A 121 -15.14 -9.25 7.54
C GLY A 121 -16.62 -9.05 7.87
N ASN A 122 -17.34 -8.30 7.04
CA ASN A 122 -18.78 -8.10 7.20
C ASN A 122 -19.57 -9.41 7.10
N LEU A 123 -19.23 -10.24 6.10
CA LEU A 123 -19.88 -11.55 5.92
C LEU A 123 -19.68 -12.45 7.14
N LEU A 124 -18.49 -12.52 7.70
CA LEU A 124 -18.21 -13.32 8.90
C LEU A 124 -19.00 -12.84 10.11
N VAL A 125 -19.08 -11.53 10.33
CA VAL A 125 -19.87 -10.96 11.43
C VAL A 125 -21.36 -11.28 11.26
N GLN A 126 -21.90 -11.13 10.05
CA GLN A 126 -23.30 -11.47 9.75
C GLN A 126 -23.56 -12.98 9.94
N ALA A 127 -22.70 -13.85 9.41
CA ALA A 127 -22.82 -15.29 9.58
C ALA A 127 -22.83 -15.72 11.06
N ARG A 128 -21.98 -15.08 11.86
CA ARG A 128 -21.98 -15.27 13.33
C ARG A 128 -23.27 -14.81 13.96
N THR A 129 -23.76 -13.63 13.61
CA THR A 129 -25.00 -13.06 14.15
C THR A 129 -26.21 -13.95 13.86
N HIS A 130 -26.22 -14.58 12.69
CA HIS A 130 -27.27 -15.52 12.27
C HIS A 130 -27.04 -16.97 12.77
N GLY A 131 -26.02 -17.24 13.58
CA GLY A 131 -25.73 -18.57 14.13
C GLY A 131 -25.16 -19.58 13.12
N VAL A 132 -24.79 -19.15 11.92
CA VAL A 132 -24.15 -19.99 10.90
C VAL A 132 -22.70 -20.30 11.29
N LEU A 133 -22.01 -19.31 11.89
CA LEU A 133 -20.68 -19.46 12.47
C LEU A 133 -20.75 -19.23 13.98
N THR A 134 -19.89 -19.95 14.70
CA THR A 134 -19.78 -19.84 16.16
C THR A 134 -18.34 -19.48 16.55
N GLY A 135 -18.14 -19.03 17.79
CA GLY A 135 -16.82 -18.71 18.28
C GLY A 135 -16.57 -17.21 18.43
N ASP A 136 -15.40 -16.89 18.90
CA ASP A 136 -14.94 -15.52 19.12
C ASP A 136 -14.28 -14.91 17.85
N LEU A 137 -13.76 -13.70 17.98
CA LEU A 137 -13.08 -13.00 16.89
C LEU A 137 -11.84 -13.77 16.37
N TRP A 138 -11.16 -14.49 17.26
CA TRP A 138 -9.97 -15.26 16.88
C TRP A 138 -10.32 -16.48 16.05
N SER A 139 -11.42 -17.16 16.40
CA SER A 139 -11.97 -18.29 15.64
C SER A 139 -12.34 -17.84 14.23
N LEU A 140 -13.08 -16.72 14.09
CA LEU A 140 -13.45 -16.15 12.79
C LEU A 140 -12.23 -15.75 11.94
N ARG A 141 -11.20 -15.19 12.55
CA ARG A 141 -9.94 -14.85 11.86
C ARG A 141 -9.19 -16.09 11.41
N SER A 142 -9.22 -17.16 12.19
CA SER A 142 -8.62 -18.45 11.81
C SER A 142 -9.28 -19.05 10.60
N GLU A 143 -10.63 -19.07 10.58
CA GLU A 143 -11.42 -19.53 9.42
C GLU A 143 -11.07 -18.71 8.17
N LEU A 144 -11.04 -17.37 8.31
CA LEU A 144 -10.69 -16.50 7.19
C LEU A 144 -9.28 -16.78 6.69
N ARG A 145 -8.31 -16.94 7.58
CA ARG A 145 -6.91 -17.22 7.22
C ARG A 145 -6.78 -18.52 6.41
N ALA A 146 -7.58 -19.54 6.72
CA ALA A 146 -7.59 -20.80 5.98
C ALA A 146 -8.23 -20.68 4.60
N ALA A 147 -9.17 -19.71 4.43
CA ALA A 147 -9.95 -19.55 3.22
C ALA A 147 -9.36 -18.57 2.20
N VAL A 148 -8.43 -17.68 2.61
CA VAL A 148 -7.87 -16.64 1.74
C VAL A 148 -6.38 -16.84 1.50
N SER A 149 -5.94 -16.55 0.29
CA SER A 149 -4.52 -16.49 -0.03
C SER A 149 -3.97 -15.11 0.32
N THR A 150 -2.78 -15.08 0.92
CA THR A 150 -1.99 -13.87 1.15
C THR A 150 -0.59 -14.06 0.58
N ARG A 151 0.06 -12.96 0.21
CA ARG A 151 1.44 -12.97 -0.26
C ARG A 151 2.31 -12.16 0.69
N ARG A 152 3.49 -12.69 1.00
CA ARG A 152 4.44 -12.04 1.90
C ARG A 152 5.61 -11.44 1.13
N TYR A 153 6.03 -10.25 1.53
CA TYR A 153 7.16 -9.51 1.01
C TYR A 153 8.11 -9.19 2.16
N GLU A 154 9.37 -9.58 2.00
CA GLU A 154 10.42 -9.29 2.97
C GLU A 154 11.23 -8.08 2.52
N PRO A 155 11.72 -7.24 3.45
CA PRO A 155 12.68 -6.17 3.14
C PRO A 155 13.92 -6.71 2.45
N ARG A 156 14.46 -5.96 1.49
CA ARG A 156 15.69 -6.29 0.74
C ARG A 156 16.87 -5.49 1.21
#